data_836af288012ac9dfeb26bced6f9b9b1c
#
_entry.id   836af288012ac9dfeb26bced6f9b9b1c
#
_cell.length_a   1.000
_cell.length_b   1.000
_cell.length_c   1.000
_cell.angle_alpha   90.00
_cell.angle_beta   90.00
_cell.angle_gamma   90.00
#
_symmetry.space_group_name_H-M   'P 1'
#
loop_
_entity.id
_entity.type
_entity.pdbx_description
1 polymer ?
#
loop_
_entity_poly.entity_id
_entity_poly.type
_entity_poly.pdbx_seq_one_letter_code
_entity_poly.pdbx_strand_id
1 'polypeptide(L)'
;MGSGIAQVFASCSYCVKVYDISENIFNISRKRILTSLQKLKSKDPVKEMPDRISDRISYYTDMNELADCDIFIESAFENFAIKEEIFHKLSGILKPTSFVASNTSSYSITALSQLIPYPERFIGFHFMNPPPIMELIEVIKGLYTHEKTFSFFWKL
;
A
#
# COMPACT_ATOMS: atom_id res chain seq x y z
N MET A 1 -7.01 -4.56 5.31
CA MET A 1 -6.84 -3.50 4.28
C MET A 1 -5.74 -3.88 3.29
N GLY A 2 -4.52 -4.19 3.69
CA GLY A 2 -3.35 -4.40 2.82
C GLY A 2 -3.55 -5.33 1.63
N SER A 3 -4.17 -6.51 1.81
CA SER A 3 -4.45 -7.42 0.69
C SER A 3 -5.42 -6.82 -0.35
N GLY A 4 -6.38 -5.99 0.11
CA GLY A 4 -7.29 -5.29 -0.80
C GLY A 4 -6.59 -4.18 -1.59
N ILE A 5 -5.69 -3.43 -0.94
CA ILE A 5 -4.87 -2.41 -1.60
C ILE A 5 -3.93 -3.07 -2.62
N ALA A 6 -3.26 -4.16 -2.23
CA ALA A 6 -2.41 -4.93 -3.15
C ALA A 6 -3.19 -5.41 -4.38
N GLN A 7 -4.42 -5.90 -4.20
CA GLN A 7 -5.30 -6.28 -5.30
C GLN A 7 -5.62 -5.10 -6.23
N VAL A 8 -5.92 -3.92 -5.69
CA VAL A 8 -6.24 -2.72 -6.51
C VAL A 8 -5.05 -2.37 -7.40
N PHE A 9 -3.86 -2.25 -6.83
CA PHE A 9 -2.65 -1.93 -7.61
C PHE A 9 -2.32 -3.00 -8.66
N ALA A 10 -2.40 -4.28 -8.31
CA ALA A 10 -2.17 -5.37 -9.25
C ALA A 10 -3.21 -5.38 -10.39
N SER A 11 -4.47 -5.03 -10.11
CA SER A 11 -5.52 -4.87 -11.13
C SER A 11 -5.25 -3.68 -12.07
N CYS A 12 -4.51 -2.68 -11.61
CA CYS A 12 -4.03 -1.54 -12.43
C CYS A 12 -2.66 -1.82 -13.09
N SER A 13 -2.26 -3.09 -13.19
CA SER A 13 -1.03 -3.55 -13.85
C SER A 13 0.28 -3.20 -13.15
N TYR A 14 0.24 -2.80 -11.87
CA TYR A 14 1.45 -2.62 -11.08
C TYR A 14 2.01 -3.97 -10.60
N CYS A 15 3.34 -4.08 -10.57
CA CYS A 15 4.01 -5.14 -9.81
C CYS A 15 3.99 -4.77 -8.33
N VAL A 16 3.45 -5.65 -7.50
CA VAL A 16 3.21 -5.39 -6.08
C VAL A 16 4.03 -6.33 -5.22
N LYS A 17 4.79 -5.79 -4.28
CA LYS A 17 5.48 -6.54 -3.24
C LYS A 17 4.75 -6.33 -1.92
N VAL A 18 4.30 -7.41 -1.31
CA VAL A 18 3.64 -7.41 -0.01
C VAL A 18 4.62 -7.87 1.05
N TYR A 19 4.84 -7.05 2.06
CA TYR A 19 5.61 -7.39 3.24
C TYR A 19 4.68 -7.66 4.42
N ASP A 20 4.94 -8.72 5.15
CA ASP A 20 4.36 -9.00 6.46
C ASP A 20 5.35 -9.79 7.33
N ILE A 21 5.25 -9.67 8.64
CA ILE A 21 6.12 -10.38 9.59
C ILE A 21 5.86 -11.90 9.65
N SER A 22 4.76 -12.38 9.08
CA SER A 22 4.33 -13.77 9.15
C SER A 22 3.92 -14.34 7.80
N GLU A 23 4.61 -15.40 7.38
CA GLU A 23 4.28 -16.15 6.15
C GLU A 23 2.86 -16.75 6.18
N ASN A 24 2.33 -17.06 7.36
CA ASN A 24 0.98 -17.61 7.50
C ASN A 24 -0.09 -16.65 6.94
N ILE A 25 0.18 -15.32 6.99
CA ILE A 25 -0.72 -14.28 6.47
C ILE A 25 -0.75 -14.31 4.94
N PHE A 26 0.33 -14.71 4.28
CA PHE A 26 0.42 -14.73 2.82
C PHE A 26 -0.63 -15.66 2.18
N ASN A 27 -0.82 -16.86 2.71
CA ASN A 27 -1.84 -17.79 2.20
C ASN A 27 -3.26 -17.25 2.38
N ILE A 28 -3.51 -16.59 3.51
CA ILE A 28 -4.80 -15.93 3.79
C ILE A 28 -5.00 -14.77 2.80
N SER A 29 -3.98 -13.96 2.58
CA SER A 29 -4.00 -12.83 1.64
C SER A 29 -4.28 -13.31 0.21
N ARG A 30 -3.52 -14.29 -0.28
CA ARG A 30 -3.70 -14.89 -1.61
C ARG A 30 -5.12 -15.42 -1.81
N LYS A 31 -5.63 -16.19 -0.85
CA LYS A 31 -6.99 -16.74 -0.92
C LYS A 31 -8.06 -15.64 -0.97
N ARG A 32 -7.90 -14.59 -0.15
CA ARG A 32 -8.80 -13.43 -0.14
C ARG A 32 -8.80 -12.70 -1.49
N ILE A 33 -7.63 -12.43 -2.03
CA ILE A 33 -7.46 -11.75 -3.32
C ILE A 33 -8.09 -12.57 -4.44
N LEU A 34 -7.75 -13.85 -4.58
CA LEU A 34 -8.32 -14.73 -5.62
C LEU A 34 -9.84 -14.81 -5.52
N THR A 35 -10.38 -15.01 -4.32
CA THR A 35 -11.84 -15.05 -4.11
C THR A 35 -12.50 -13.73 -4.51
N SER A 36 -11.89 -12.60 -4.18
CA SER A 36 -12.38 -11.27 -4.55
C SER A 36 -12.33 -11.05 -6.07
N LEU A 37 -11.22 -11.38 -6.71
CA LEU A 37 -11.06 -11.28 -8.16
C LEU A 37 -12.05 -12.15 -8.93
N GLN A 38 -12.28 -13.39 -8.50
CA GLN A 38 -13.27 -14.30 -9.10
C GLN A 38 -14.68 -13.71 -9.03
N LYS A 39 -15.08 -13.14 -7.86
CA LYS A 39 -16.37 -12.47 -7.70
C LYS A 39 -16.50 -11.24 -8.60
N LEU A 40 -15.45 -10.44 -8.77
CA LEU A 40 -15.45 -9.29 -9.66
C LEU A 40 -15.52 -9.72 -11.13
N LYS A 41 -14.78 -10.76 -11.51
CA LYS A 41 -14.79 -11.34 -12.86
C LYS A 41 -16.19 -11.91 -13.23
N SER A 42 -16.89 -12.52 -12.28
CA SER A 42 -18.23 -13.04 -12.52
C SER A 42 -19.26 -11.94 -12.79
N LYS A 43 -19.03 -10.72 -12.29
CA LYS A 43 -19.88 -9.55 -12.52
C LYS A 43 -19.52 -8.79 -13.79
N ASP A 44 -18.26 -8.85 -14.18
CA ASP A 44 -17.73 -8.18 -15.37
C ASP A 44 -16.78 -9.12 -16.13
N PRO A 45 -17.28 -9.86 -17.13
CA PRO A 45 -16.50 -10.81 -17.91
C PRO A 45 -15.33 -10.19 -18.70
N VAL A 46 -15.35 -8.89 -18.96
CA VAL A 46 -14.28 -8.18 -19.69
C VAL A 46 -13.05 -7.97 -18.82
N LYS A 47 -13.17 -8.02 -17.48
CA LYS A 47 -12.03 -7.90 -16.58
C LYS A 47 -10.97 -8.97 -16.82
N GLU A 48 -9.73 -8.61 -16.56
CA GLU A 48 -8.58 -9.52 -16.66
C GLU A 48 -8.75 -10.78 -15.82
N MET A 49 -8.08 -11.87 -16.21
CA MET A 49 -8.15 -13.16 -15.51
C MET A 49 -7.54 -13.02 -14.09
N PRO A 50 -8.20 -13.56 -13.04
CA PRO A 50 -7.77 -13.49 -11.65
C PRO A 50 -6.32 -13.95 -11.43
N ASP A 51 -5.90 -15.02 -12.09
CA ASP A 51 -4.55 -15.57 -11.93
C ASP A 51 -3.48 -14.59 -12.44
N ARG A 52 -3.70 -13.95 -13.60
CA ARG A 52 -2.78 -12.95 -14.13
C ARG A 52 -2.59 -11.74 -13.22
N ILE A 53 -3.67 -11.30 -12.56
CA ILE A 53 -3.61 -10.22 -11.58
C ILE A 53 -2.84 -10.70 -10.34
N SER A 54 -3.14 -11.91 -9.86
CA SER A 54 -2.48 -12.50 -8.70
C SER A 54 -0.99 -12.71 -8.91
N ASP A 55 -0.56 -13.05 -10.13
CA ASP A 55 0.85 -13.28 -10.49
C ASP A 55 1.71 -12.00 -10.40
N ARG A 56 1.08 -10.82 -10.38
CA ARG A 56 1.78 -9.55 -10.15
C ARG A 56 2.08 -9.27 -8.67
N ILE A 57 1.61 -10.13 -7.75
CA ILE A 57 1.75 -9.93 -6.31
C ILE A 57 2.76 -10.95 -5.75
N SER A 58 3.87 -10.47 -5.25
CA SER A 58 4.88 -11.26 -4.53
C SER A 58 4.86 -10.94 -3.03
N TYR A 59 5.32 -11.88 -2.21
CA TYR A 59 5.20 -11.81 -0.76
C TYR A 59 6.56 -12.05 -0.11
N TYR A 60 6.92 -11.24 0.88
CA TYR A 60 8.22 -11.22 1.54
C TYR A 60 8.08 -11.02 3.05
N THR A 61 8.95 -11.68 3.82
CA THR A 61 9.13 -11.46 5.27
C THR A 61 10.37 -10.64 5.58
N ASP A 62 11.25 -10.41 4.60
CA ASP A 62 12.37 -9.49 4.71
C ASP A 62 12.01 -8.17 4.00
N MET A 63 12.05 -7.06 4.76
CA MET A 63 11.75 -5.73 4.22
C MET A 63 12.80 -5.26 3.19
N ASN A 64 14.02 -5.77 3.24
CA ASN A 64 15.06 -5.43 2.27
C ASN A 64 14.70 -5.81 0.83
N GLU A 65 13.84 -6.81 0.64
CA GLU A 65 13.31 -7.20 -0.67
C GLU A 65 12.44 -6.12 -1.33
N LEU A 66 12.06 -5.08 -0.56
CA LEU A 66 11.29 -3.95 -1.06
C LEU A 66 12.15 -2.77 -1.51
N ALA A 67 13.49 -2.84 -1.39
CA ALA A 67 14.38 -1.70 -1.63
C ALA A 67 14.34 -1.12 -3.06
N ASP A 68 13.90 -1.91 -4.04
CA ASP A 68 13.73 -1.47 -5.44
C ASP A 68 12.38 -0.80 -5.71
N CYS A 69 11.43 -0.83 -4.77
CA CYS A 69 10.12 -0.20 -4.92
C CYS A 69 10.22 1.33 -4.99
N ASP A 70 9.30 1.94 -5.74
CA ASP A 70 9.20 3.39 -5.89
C ASP A 70 8.12 3.99 -4.98
N ILE A 71 7.11 3.17 -4.60
CA ILE A 71 5.99 3.56 -3.75
C ILE A 71 5.84 2.55 -2.63
N PHE A 72 5.71 3.06 -1.41
CA PHE A 72 5.44 2.26 -0.21
C PHE A 72 4.11 2.70 0.41
N ILE A 73 3.23 1.75 0.70
CA ILE A 73 1.93 2.03 1.33
C ILE A 73 1.83 1.20 2.61
N GLU A 74 1.91 1.88 3.74
CA GLU A 74 1.72 1.27 5.05
C GLU A 74 0.22 1.07 5.33
N SER A 75 -0.17 -0.16 5.70
CA SER A 75 -1.55 -0.49 6.10
C SER A 75 -1.60 -1.53 7.23
N ALA A 76 -0.69 -1.42 8.18
CA ALA A 76 -0.63 -2.25 9.37
C ALA A 76 -1.74 -1.91 10.39
N PHE A 77 -1.69 -2.54 11.56
CA PHE A 77 -2.60 -2.22 12.66
C PHE A 77 -2.54 -0.74 13.04
N GLU A 78 -3.70 -0.18 13.40
CA GLU A 78 -3.85 1.22 13.81
C GLU A 78 -3.32 1.41 15.23
N ASN A 79 -1.98 1.33 15.35
CA ASN A 79 -1.19 1.53 16.56
C ASN A 79 0.08 2.31 16.22
N PHE A 80 0.31 3.43 16.92
CA PHE A 80 1.42 4.34 16.61
C PHE A 80 2.78 3.67 16.74
N ALA A 81 3.01 2.89 17.81
CA ALA A 81 4.30 2.23 18.04
C ALA A 81 4.62 1.19 16.95
N ILE A 82 3.60 0.47 16.44
CA ILE A 82 3.78 -0.46 15.33
C ILE A 82 4.15 0.30 14.05
N LYS A 83 3.47 1.43 13.77
CA LYS A 83 3.77 2.26 12.60
C LYS A 83 5.16 2.88 12.71
N GLU A 84 5.55 3.35 13.89
CA GLU A 84 6.89 3.87 14.17
C GLU A 84 7.97 2.83 13.88
N GLU A 85 7.81 1.58 14.37
CA GLU A 85 8.74 0.49 14.09
C GLU A 85 8.86 0.20 12.59
N ILE A 86 7.71 0.17 11.87
CA ILE A 86 7.68 -0.06 10.43
C ILE A 86 8.42 1.07 9.69
N PHE A 87 8.14 2.34 10.00
CA PHE A 87 8.77 3.47 9.33
C PHE A 87 10.26 3.58 9.64
N HIS A 88 10.70 3.24 10.85
CA HIS A 88 12.12 3.16 11.17
C HIS A 88 12.84 2.10 10.34
N LYS A 89 12.28 0.90 10.23
CA LYS A 89 12.83 -0.15 9.36
C LYS A 89 12.83 0.27 7.90
N LEU A 90 11.71 0.84 7.43
CA LEU A 90 11.56 1.32 6.07
C LEU A 90 12.59 2.39 5.71
N SER A 91 12.93 3.27 6.65
CA SER A 91 13.91 4.34 6.46
C SER A 91 15.28 3.84 5.99
N GLY A 92 15.65 2.61 6.38
CA GLY A 92 16.91 1.99 5.99
C GLY A 92 17.00 1.58 4.51
N ILE A 93 15.87 1.47 3.82
CA ILE A 93 15.79 1.01 2.42
C ILE A 93 15.21 2.04 1.45
N LEU A 94 14.71 3.18 1.97
CA LEU A 94 14.12 4.23 1.13
C LEU A 94 15.18 4.91 0.24
N LYS A 95 14.85 4.99 -1.04
CA LYS A 95 15.59 5.87 -1.98
C LYS A 95 15.14 7.32 -1.81
N PRO A 96 15.98 8.31 -2.12
CA PRO A 96 15.57 9.74 -2.13
C PRO A 96 14.40 10.04 -3.08
N THR A 97 14.13 9.14 -4.02
CA THR A 97 13.04 9.25 -4.99
C THR A 97 11.77 8.53 -4.58
N SER A 98 11.81 7.66 -3.57
CA SER A 98 10.66 6.87 -3.13
C SER A 98 9.56 7.74 -2.54
N PHE A 99 8.31 7.37 -2.81
CA PHE A 99 7.14 7.93 -2.16
C PHE A 99 6.64 7.00 -1.05
N VAL A 100 6.18 7.56 0.04
CA VAL A 100 5.65 6.81 1.18
C VAL A 100 4.24 7.31 1.51
N ALA A 101 3.33 6.37 1.72
CA ALA A 101 1.97 6.67 2.13
C ALA A 101 1.56 5.84 3.34
N SER A 102 0.65 6.36 4.16
CA SER A 102 -0.02 5.59 5.20
C SER A 102 -1.52 5.52 4.93
N ASN A 103 -2.09 4.34 5.11
CA ASN A 103 -3.54 4.10 5.04
C ASN A 103 -4.21 4.35 6.41
N THR A 104 -3.58 5.09 7.31
CA THR A 104 -4.16 5.44 8.61
C THR A 104 -5.45 6.25 8.44
N SER A 105 -6.43 5.99 9.32
CA SER A 105 -7.68 6.76 9.40
C SER A 105 -7.66 7.83 10.49
N SER A 106 -6.68 7.81 11.41
CA SER A 106 -6.73 8.61 12.63
C SER A 106 -5.43 9.30 13.02
N TYR A 107 -4.27 8.77 12.62
CA TYR A 107 -2.99 9.38 12.99
C TYR A 107 -2.63 10.56 12.09
N SER A 108 -1.98 11.55 12.71
CA SER A 108 -1.48 12.74 12.01
C SER A 108 -0.44 12.36 10.95
N ILE A 109 -0.72 12.69 9.69
CA ILE A 109 0.21 12.50 8.58
C ILE A 109 1.50 13.29 8.80
N THR A 110 1.39 14.48 9.39
CA THR A 110 2.55 15.29 9.77
C THR A 110 3.44 14.58 10.79
N ALA A 111 2.85 13.95 11.81
CA ALA A 111 3.61 13.21 12.82
C ALA A 111 4.29 11.97 12.23
N LEU A 112 3.55 11.18 11.43
CA LEU A 112 4.11 9.99 10.79
C LEU A 112 5.21 10.32 9.78
N SER A 113 5.11 11.43 9.06
CA SER A 113 6.12 11.82 8.07
C SER A 113 7.48 12.11 8.69
N GLN A 114 7.55 12.49 9.97
CA GLN A 114 8.80 12.75 10.69
C GLN A 114 9.57 11.46 11.05
N LEU A 115 8.94 10.30 10.88
CA LEU A 115 9.55 9.00 11.14
C LEU A 115 10.39 8.48 9.96
N ILE A 116 10.43 9.21 8.84
CA ILE A 116 11.20 8.84 7.65
C ILE A 116 12.14 9.98 7.21
N PRO A 117 13.22 9.67 6.46
CA PRO A 117 14.23 10.66 6.07
C PRO A 117 13.73 11.71 5.05
N TYR A 118 12.62 11.46 4.35
CA TYR A 118 12.09 12.32 3.30
C TYR A 118 10.62 12.70 3.56
N PRO A 119 10.33 13.51 4.61
CA PRO A 119 8.96 13.84 5.02
C PRO A 119 8.14 14.55 3.93
N GLU A 120 8.80 15.25 3.00
CA GLU A 120 8.17 15.90 1.86
C GLU A 120 7.59 14.90 0.83
N ARG A 121 8.00 13.61 0.91
CA ARG A 121 7.51 12.51 0.07
C ARG A 121 6.50 11.61 0.77
N PHE A 122 6.06 12.01 1.96
CA PHE A 122 5.06 11.29 2.74
C PHE A 122 3.67 11.89 2.56
N ILE A 123 2.64 11.00 2.51
CA ILE A 123 1.24 11.40 2.35
C ILE A 123 0.29 10.42 3.06
N GLY A 124 -0.90 10.86 3.43
CA GLY A 124 -2.00 9.97 3.74
C GLY A 124 -2.68 9.51 2.46
N PHE A 125 -2.87 8.19 2.32
CA PHE A 125 -3.54 7.59 1.17
C PHE A 125 -4.53 6.54 1.68
N HIS A 126 -5.70 7.04 2.11
CA HIS A 126 -6.67 6.29 2.89
C HIS A 126 -7.74 5.67 2.00
N PHE A 127 -7.68 4.36 1.86
CA PHE A 127 -8.66 3.55 1.14
C PHE A 127 -9.88 3.25 1.99
N MET A 128 -11.06 3.34 1.40
CA MET A 128 -12.29 2.86 2.03
C MET A 128 -12.38 1.34 1.98
N ASN A 129 -12.98 0.74 3.00
CA ASN A 129 -13.12 -0.72 3.11
C ASN A 129 -14.43 -1.21 2.49
N PRO A 130 -14.42 -2.20 1.59
CA PRO A 130 -13.27 -2.94 1.06
C PRO A 130 -12.65 -2.26 -0.18
N PRO A 131 -11.30 -2.10 -0.24
CA PRO A 131 -10.62 -1.35 -1.31
C PRO A 131 -10.98 -1.73 -2.74
N PRO A 132 -11.16 -3.02 -3.09
CA PRO A 132 -11.48 -3.39 -4.47
C PRO A 132 -12.90 -3.02 -4.95
N ILE A 133 -13.75 -2.49 -4.05
CA ILE A 133 -15.16 -2.17 -4.33
C ILE A 133 -15.45 -0.68 -4.16
N MET A 134 -14.79 -0.07 -3.16
CA MET A 134 -14.99 1.34 -2.85
C MET A 134 -14.16 2.21 -3.77
N GLU A 135 -14.81 3.16 -4.44
CA GLU A 135 -14.16 4.05 -5.42
C GLU A 135 -13.48 5.26 -4.77
N LEU A 136 -13.78 5.54 -3.49
CA LEU A 136 -13.22 6.68 -2.78
C LEU A 136 -11.86 6.34 -2.16
N ILE A 137 -10.88 7.18 -2.44
CA ILE A 137 -9.59 7.24 -1.77
C ILE A 137 -9.37 8.67 -1.29
N GLU A 138 -9.08 8.86 -0.01
CA GLU A 138 -8.74 10.17 0.54
C GLU A 138 -7.22 10.39 0.43
N VAL A 139 -6.84 11.53 -0.16
CA VAL A 139 -5.44 11.95 -0.31
C VAL A 139 -5.19 13.10 0.67
N ILE A 140 -4.45 12.82 1.76
CA ILE A 140 -4.29 13.72 2.90
C ILE A 140 -2.87 14.28 2.97
N LYS A 141 -2.71 15.59 2.80
CA LYS A 141 -1.41 16.26 2.97
C LYS A 141 -1.08 16.43 4.44
N GLY A 142 0.15 16.08 4.82
CA GLY A 142 0.77 16.58 6.05
C GLY A 142 1.43 17.95 5.85
N LEU A 143 1.92 18.54 6.92
CA LEU A 143 2.58 19.86 6.88
C LEU A 143 3.79 19.89 5.92
N TYR A 144 4.53 18.79 5.88
CA TYR A 144 5.76 18.68 5.07
C TYR A 144 5.52 18.13 3.66
N THR A 145 4.32 17.59 3.36
CA THR A 145 4.03 16.99 2.06
C THR A 145 4.20 17.99 0.92
N HIS A 146 5.14 17.69 0.01
CA HIS A 146 5.41 18.57 -1.14
C HIS A 146 4.29 18.46 -2.19
N GLU A 147 4.03 19.53 -2.96
CA GLU A 147 3.01 19.54 -4.00
C GLU A 147 3.22 18.48 -5.09
N LYS A 148 4.48 18.14 -5.41
CA LYS A 148 4.78 17.05 -6.36
C LYS A 148 4.31 15.70 -5.82
N THR A 149 4.45 15.45 -4.51
CA THR A 149 3.96 14.22 -3.86
C THR A 149 2.44 14.15 -3.93
N PHE A 150 1.76 15.24 -3.57
CA PHE A 150 0.30 15.32 -3.68
C PHE A 150 -0.16 15.09 -5.12
N SER A 151 0.42 15.81 -6.09
CA SER A 151 0.05 15.69 -7.50
C SER A 151 0.30 14.30 -8.07
N PHE A 152 1.32 13.59 -7.57
CA PHE A 152 1.60 12.20 -7.95
C PHE A 152 0.48 11.27 -7.46
N PHE A 153 0.16 11.29 -6.16
CA PHE A 153 -0.88 10.43 -5.60
C PHE A 153 -2.30 10.77 -6.07
N TRP A 154 -2.55 12.02 -6.42
CA TRP A 154 -3.83 12.47 -7.00
C TRP A 154 -4.10 11.87 -8.38
N LYS A 155 -3.06 11.51 -9.12
CA LYS A 155 -3.15 10.93 -10.47
C LYS A 155 -3.00 9.42 -10.50
N LEU A 156 -2.59 8.82 -9.38
CA LEU A 156 -2.35 7.40 -9.24
C LEU A 156 -3.67 6.62 -9.20
#